data_aa6873996dc161244bc148adc72b1d84
#
_entry.id   aa6873996dc161244bc148adc72b1d84
#
_cell.length_a   1.000
_cell.length_b   1.000
_cell.length_c   1.000
_cell.angle_alpha   90.00
_cell.angle_beta   90.00
_cell.angle_gamma   90.00
#
_symmetry.space_group_name_H-M   'P 1'
#
loop_
_entity.id
_entity.type
_entity.pdbx_description
1 polymer ?
#
loop_
_entity_poly.entity_id
_entity_poly.type
_entity_poly.pdbx_seq_one_letter_code
_entity_poly.pdbx_strand_id
1 'polypeptide(L)'
;IPVFYDDLLRFAGAIVVYDKNGEDTLWVRVYYAEYERDEIDLSLKRMYLILHGDGSEDSLPFLTVDAIDYCTFGNSKPFRIKIRNILNDNHTYLYIKKADASRVYGLELEHILSPNNINFLVYKDTLIEEHVLGIPGDQFLVENLNTVSESGKKRLSKEFVKFNERCMIRLLGDMRSYNYVIVASYDFDQVEYRIRAMDFDQQSFEGNLKVYFPQYFKENYPFVKMVSDNLQNESVEQYKKEERSAIARRLRGSQERISDLLACMKNDKISTPKKIEQLKMDLYDYTLDMDFKKCNTMGEILKVAFEFHCNTTFP
;
A
#
# COMPACT_ATOMS: atom_id res chain seq x y z
N ILE A 1 12.26 6.55 17.69
CA ILE A 1 11.71 7.65 16.88
C ILE A 1 11.33 8.81 17.78
N PRO A 2 11.40 10.06 17.31
CA PRO A 2 11.24 11.24 18.15
C PRO A 2 9.77 11.64 18.40
N VAL A 3 8.78 11.09 17.68
CA VAL A 3 7.36 11.40 17.86
C VAL A 3 6.51 10.14 17.69
N PHE A 4 5.46 9.99 18.49
CA PHE A 4 4.51 8.90 18.40
C PHE A 4 3.15 9.37 17.86
N TYR A 5 2.35 8.44 17.34
CA TYR A 5 1.00 8.75 16.87
C TYR A 5 0.14 9.38 17.98
N ASP A 6 0.22 8.85 19.22
CA ASP A 6 -0.55 9.36 20.35
C ASP A 6 -0.09 10.76 20.82
N ASP A 7 1.16 11.14 20.56
CA ASP A 7 1.62 12.53 20.82
C ASP A 7 0.94 13.53 19.91
N LEU A 8 0.71 13.14 18.64
CA LEU A 8 0.04 14.00 17.67
C LEU A 8 -1.46 14.17 17.95
N LEU A 9 -2.09 13.28 18.72
CA LEU A 9 -3.50 13.42 19.11
C LEU A 9 -3.76 14.52 20.15
N ARG A 10 -2.72 15.10 20.75
CA ARG A 10 -2.83 16.15 21.78
C ARG A 10 -3.02 17.57 21.22
N PHE A 11 -3.48 17.70 19.98
CA PHE A 11 -3.73 19.00 19.38
C PHE A 11 -4.79 19.81 20.16
N ALA A 12 -4.57 21.13 20.29
CA ALA A 12 -5.42 22.06 21.01
C ALA A 12 -6.60 22.59 20.18
N GLY A 13 -6.47 22.56 18.84
CA GLY A 13 -7.51 23.04 17.92
C GLY A 13 -7.41 22.39 16.55
N ALA A 14 -8.52 22.45 15.80
CA ALA A 14 -8.59 21.92 14.46
C ALA A 14 -9.50 22.76 13.57
N ILE A 15 -9.17 22.86 12.27
CA ILE A 15 -9.95 23.57 11.24
C ILE A 15 -10.16 22.64 10.07
N VAL A 16 -11.39 22.56 9.55
CA VAL A 16 -11.74 21.74 8.39
C VAL A 16 -10.96 22.19 7.16
N VAL A 17 -10.43 21.22 6.41
CA VAL A 17 -9.75 21.45 5.13
C VAL A 17 -10.74 21.19 4.00
N TYR A 18 -11.01 22.22 3.21
CA TYR A 18 -11.87 22.13 2.03
C TYR A 18 -11.05 21.95 0.77
N ASP A 19 -11.63 21.27 -0.22
CA ASP A 19 -11.04 21.15 -1.55
C ASP A 19 -11.23 22.43 -2.40
N LYS A 20 -10.79 22.39 -3.67
CA LYS A 20 -10.91 23.52 -4.61
C LYS A 20 -12.37 23.90 -4.93
N ASN A 21 -13.30 22.98 -4.72
CA ASN A 21 -14.72 23.17 -4.98
C ASN A 21 -15.50 23.60 -3.72
N GLY A 22 -14.81 23.69 -2.58
CA GLY A 22 -15.43 24.01 -1.29
C GLY A 22 -16.06 22.81 -0.59
N GLU A 23 -15.77 21.57 -1.04
CA GLU A 23 -16.25 20.35 -0.41
C GLU A 23 -15.35 19.94 0.76
N ASP A 24 -15.93 19.37 1.82
CA ASP A 24 -15.20 18.87 2.97
C ASP A 24 -14.35 17.66 2.57
N THR A 25 -13.04 17.76 2.76
CA THR A 25 -12.10 16.70 2.42
C THR A 25 -12.03 15.59 3.48
N LEU A 26 -12.77 15.68 4.57
CA LEU A 26 -12.69 14.83 5.76
C LEU A 26 -11.32 14.89 6.46
N TRP A 27 -10.53 15.90 6.17
CA TRP A 27 -9.30 16.24 6.86
C TRP A 27 -9.48 17.51 7.65
N VAL A 28 -8.86 17.58 8.84
CA VAL A 28 -8.80 18.77 9.63
C VAL A 28 -7.34 19.16 9.86
N ARG A 29 -7.00 20.42 9.66
CA ARG A 29 -5.70 20.97 10.02
C ARG A 29 -5.64 21.18 11.51
N VAL A 30 -4.67 20.58 12.18
CA VAL A 30 -4.54 20.60 13.62
C VAL A 30 -3.48 21.59 14.07
N TYR A 31 -3.68 22.14 15.26
CA TYR A 31 -2.81 23.13 15.89
C TYR A 31 -2.48 22.70 17.31
N TYR A 32 -1.23 22.82 17.67
CA TYR A 32 -0.71 22.50 19.01
C TYR A 32 -0.53 23.77 19.83
N ALA A 33 -0.47 23.63 21.14
CA ALA A 33 -0.08 24.71 22.02
C ALA A 33 1.34 25.19 21.70
N GLU A 34 1.64 26.45 21.88
CA GLU A 34 2.90 27.07 21.47
C GLU A 34 4.12 26.33 22.07
N TYR A 35 4.02 25.93 23.34
CA TYR A 35 5.10 25.20 24.02
C TYR A 35 5.35 23.75 23.51
N GLU A 36 4.38 23.16 22.84
CA GLU A 36 4.53 21.79 22.23
C GLU A 36 4.92 21.89 20.75
N ARG A 37 4.58 22.99 20.08
CA ARG A 37 4.72 23.13 18.64
C ARG A 37 6.16 22.94 18.16
N ASP A 38 7.10 23.61 18.80
CA ASP A 38 8.51 23.55 18.40
C ASP A 38 9.11 22.16 18.56
N GLU A 39 8.74 21.43 19.62
CA GLU A 39 9.19 20.05 19.84
C GLU A 39 8.61 19.11 18.81
N ILE A 40 7.31 19.22 18.51
CA ILE A 40 6.64 18.40 17.48
C ILE A 40 7.25 18.70 16.11
N ASP A 41 7.42 19.94 15.72
CA ASP A 41 7.99 20.33 14.44
C ASP A 41 9.42 19.79 14.28
N LEU A 42 10.25 19.91 15.30
CA LEU A 42 11.61 19.37 15.30
C LEU A 42 11.60 17.85 15.15
N SER A 43 10.74 17.17 15.88
CA SER A 43 10.59 15.71 15.83
C SER A 43 10.15 15.24 14.46
N LEU A 44 9.19 15.92 13.83
CA LEU A 44 8.72 15.60 12.46
C LEU A 44 9.80 15.84 11.40
N LYS A 45 10.60 16.90 11.52
CA LYS A 45 11.75 17.14 10.63
C LYS A 45 12.79 16.02 10.75
N ARG A 46 13.09 15.57 11.96
CA ARG A 46 14.00 14.43 12.19
C ARG A 46 13.46 13.14 11.57
N MET A 47 12.14 12.89 11.66
CA MET A 47 11.51 11.75 11.00
C MET A 47 11.69 11.78 9.48
N TYR A 48 11.51 12.96 8.89
CA TYR A 48 11.75 13.15 7.46
C TYR A 48 13.19 12.79 7.07
N LEU A 49 14.18 13.25 7.84
CA LEU A 49 15.60 12.95 7.57
C LEU A 49 15.92 11.45 7.69
N ILE A 50 15.32 10.75 8.66
CA ILE A 50 15.50 9.30 8.80
C ILE A 50 14.90 8.54 7.60
N LEU A 51 13.76 8.99 7.06
CA LEU A 51 13.08 8.34 5.93
C LEU A 51 13.74 8.62 4.58
N HIS A 52 14.27 9.83 4.37
CA HIS A 52 14.70 10.31 3.06
C HIS A 52 16.20 10.60 2.94
N GLY A 53 16.94 10.47 4.03
CA GLY A 53 18.36 10.80 4.06
C GLY A 53 19.18 9.79 4.86
N ASP A 54 20.34 10.23 5.27
CA ASP A 54 21.27 9.50 6.14
C ASP A 54 21.01 9.75 7.64
N GLY A 55 19.97 10.52 7.97
CA GLY A 55 19.66 10.95 9.33
C GLY A 55 20.53 12.11 9.83
N SER A 56 21.40 12.71 8.98
CA SER A 56 22.20 13.88 9.34
C SER A 56 21.29 15.08 9.64
N GLU A 57 21.56 15.77 10.76
CA GLU A 57 20.83 16.95 11.18
C GLU A 57 21.25 18.23 10.44
N ASP A 58 22.23 18.18 9.56
CA ASP A 58 22.72 19.35 8.81
C ASP A 58 21.62 20.01 7.96
N SER A 59 20.66 19.22 7.51
CA SER A 59 19.54 19.70 6.71
C SER A 59 18.34 20.25 7.53
N LEU A 60 18.32 20.07 8.86
CA LEU A 60 17.21 20.53 9.71
C LEU A 60 16.86 22.01 9.55
N PRO A 61 17.84 22.96 9.46
CA PRO A 61 17.54 24.37 9.29
C PRO A 61 16.79 24.70 8.00
N PHE A 62 16.89 23.83 6.99
CA PHE A 62 16.26 24.03 5.68
C PHE A 62 14.91 23.35 5.54
N LEU A 63 14.43 22.67 6.59
CA LEU A 63 13.12 22.04 6.61
C LEU A 63 12.12 22.85 7.42
N THR A 64 10.87 22.88 6.94
CA THR A 64 9.74 23.45 7.68
C THR A 64 8.53 22.52 7.63
N VAL A 65 7.78 22.43 8.72
CA VAL A 65 6.50 21.73 8.79
C VAL A 65 5.41 22.73 8.43
N ASP A 66 4.93 22.66 7.18
CA ASP A 66 3.93 23.59 6.67
C ASP A 66 2.52 23.27 7.16
N ALA A 67 2.22 21.98 7.38
CA ALA A 67 0.90 21.54 7.81
C ALA A 67 0.95 20.18 8.50
N ILE A 68 0.06 20.01 9.47
CA ILE A 68 -0.29 18.73 10.10
C ILE A 68 -1.80 18.59 9.97
N ASP A 69 -2.24 17.64 9.16
CA ASP A 69 -3.66 17.38 8.92
C ASP A 69 -4.02 16.00 9.52
N TYR A 70 -5.17 15.91 10.17
CA TYR A 70 -5.71 14.68 10.76
C TYR A 70 -6.94 14.24 9.99
N CYS A 71 -6.98 12.96 9.61
CA CYS A 71 -8.14 12.37 8.93
C CYS A 71 -9.21 12.00 9.95
N THR A 72 -10.40 12.57 9.80
CA THR A 72 -11.54 12.28 10.69
C THR A 72 -12.32 11.04 10.28
N PHE A 73 -12.05 10.51 9.08
CA PHE A 73 -12.76 9.40 8.47
C PHE A 73 -11.91 8.12 8.45
N GLY A 74 -12.57 6.96 8.37
CA GLY A 74 -11.94 5.66 8.28
C GLY A 74 -11.39 5.12 9.60
N ASN A 75 -10.87 3.91 9.55
CA ASN A 75 -10.38 3.18 10.74
C ASN A 75 -8.98 3.61 11.16
N SER A 76 -8.13 3.96 10.20
CA SER A 76 -6.71 4.27 10.46
C SER A 76 -6.47 5.68 10.97
N LYS A 77 -7.39 6.62 10.69
CA LYS A 77 -7.32 8.04 11.10
C LYS A 77 -5.90 8.61 11.05
N PRO A 78 -5.23 8.60 9.89
CA PRO A 78 -3.85 9.00 9.78
C PRO A 78 -3.66 10.50 10.01
N PHE A 79 -2.47 10.87 10.48
CA PHE A 79 -1.95 12.22 10.28
C PHE A 79 -1.23 12.30 8.94
N ARG A 80 -1.45 13.39 8.20
CA ARG A 80 -0.72 13.76 7.01
C ARG A 80 0.14 14.97 7.30
N ILE A 81 1.45 14.81 7.21
CA ILE A 81 2.42 15.84 7.54
C ILE A 81 2.99 16.40 6.24
N LYS A 82 2.88 17.70 6.04
CA LYS A 82 3.51 18.40 4.92
C LYS A 82 4.84 19.01 5.36
N ILE A 83 5.94 18.51 4.83
CA ILE A 83 7.29 19.04 5.09
C ILE A 83 7.82 19.66 3.80
N ARG A 84 8.36 20.86 3.89
CA ARG A 84 8.93 21.62 2.78
C ARG A 84 10.41 21.89 3.02
N ASN A 85 11.19 21.71 1.97
CA ASN A 85 12.58 22.17 1.93
C ASN A 85 12.61 23.58 1.38
N ILE A 86 13.04 24.53 2.20
CA ILE A 86 13.03 25.97 1.86
C ILE A 86 14.07 26.37 0.82
N LEU A 87 15.07 25.51 0.55
CA LEU A 87 16.12 25.80 -0.46
C LEU A 87 15.62 25.66 -1.89
N ASN A 88 14.70 24.70 -2.13
CA ASN A 88 14.21 24.37 -3.47
C ASN A 88 12.67 24.38 -3.58
N ASP A 89 11.99 24.77 -2.50
CA ASP A 89 10.54 24.85 -2.35
C ASP A 89 9.80 23.48 -2.59
N ASN A 90 10.55 22.39 -2.62
CA ASN A 90 9.96 21.06 -2.75
C ASN A 90 9.31 20.64 -1.43
N HIS A 91 8.16 20.00 -1.54
CA HIS A 91 7.46 19.47 -0.36
C HIS A 91 7.15 17.99 -0.53
N THR A 92 7.13 17.31 0.61
CA THR A 92 6.85 15.87 0.72
C THR A 92 5.78 15.67 1.79
N TYR A 93 4.97 14.65 1.61
CA TYR A 93 3.99 14.23 2.61
C TYR A 93 4.44 12.94 3.27
N LEU A 94 4.30 12.91 4.61
CA LEU A 94 4.42 11.71 5.42
C LEU A 94 3.06 11.38 6.02
N TYR A 95 2.77 10.10 6.19
CA TYR A 95 1.58 9.64 6.89
C TYR A 95 1.99 8.93 8.17
N ILE A 96 1.41 9.35 9.30
CA ILE A 96 1.65 8.73 10.61
C ILE A 96 0.35 8.09 11.07
N LYS A 97 0.42 6.78 11.35
CA LYS A 97 -0.73 5.92 11.69
C LYS A 97 -0.41 5.09 12.93
N LYS A 98 -1.44 4.51 13.55
CA LYS A 98 -1.20 3.37 14.44
C LYS A 98 -0.72 2.16 13.64
N ALA A 99 0.36 1.56 14.11
CA ALA A 99 0.86 0.32 13.56
C ALA A 99 -0.09 -0.84 13.93
N ASP A 100 -0.33 -1.71 12.97
CA ASP A 100 -0.94 -3.03 13.19
C ASP A 100 -0.18 -4.08 12.36
N ALA A 101 -0.40 -5.34 12.68
CA ALA A 101 0.28 -6.45 12.03
C ALA A 101 0.08 -6.45 10.51
N SER A 102 -1.15 -6.26 10.03
CA SER A 102 -1.47 -6.27 8.60
C SER A 102 -0.70 -5.20 7.84
N ARG A 103 -0.70 -3.94 8.32
CA ARG A 103 0.03 -2.83 7.67
C ARG A 103 1.53 -3.07 7.61
N VAL A 104 2.12 -3.48 8.74
CA VAL A 104 3.57 -3.73 8.81
C VAL A 104 3.97 -4.86 7.88
N TYR A 105 3.29 -6.00 7.94
CA TYR A 105 3.57 -7.13 7.05
C TYR A 105 3.27 -6.80 5.58
N GLY A 106 2.24 -6.00 5.33
CA GLY A 106 1.90 -5.54 3.98
C GLY A 106 3.01 -4.68 3.36
N LEU A 107 3.57 -3.74 4.12
CA LEU A 107 4.69 -2.89 3.67
C LEU A 107 5.99 -3.70 3.48
N GLU A 108 6.31 -4.64 4.39
CA GLU A 108 7.44 -5.55 4.23
C GLU A 108 7.31 -6.40 2.97
N LEU A 109 6.13 -6.97 2.72
CA LEU A 109 5.85 -7.73 1.51
C LEU A 109 5.87 -6.86 0.25
N GLU A 110 5.40 -5.60 0.32
CA GLU A 110 5.53 -4.66 -0.80
C GLU A 110 6.99 -4.43 -1.16
N HIS A 111 7.84 -4.19 -0.17
CA HIS A 111 9.26 -4.00 -0.37
C HIS A 111 9.96 -5.22 -0.99
N ILE A 112 9.57 -6.45 -0.60
CA ILE A 112 10.17 -7.69 -1.11
C ILE A 112 9.63 -8.05 -2.49
N LEU A 113 8.31 -7.97 -2.71
CA LEU A 113 7.63 -8.59 -3.85
C LEU A 113 7.31 -7.62 -4.99
N SER A 114 7.20 -6.33 -4.69
CA SER A 114 6.85 -5.31 -5.68
C SER A 114 8.11 -4.67 -6.30
N PRO A 115 8.03 -4.16 -7.54
CA PRO A 115 9.06 -3.30 -8.09
C PRO A 115 9.06 -1.91 -7.45
N ASN A 116 8.09 -1.60 -6.61
CA ASN A 116 7.86 -0.28 -6.04
C ASN A 116 8.25 -0.30 -4.56
N ASN A 117 9.24 0.51 -4.19
CA ASN A 117 9.60 0.68 -2.80
C ASN A 117 8.77 1.81 -2.18
N ILE A 118 8.38 1.60 -0.93
CA ILE A 118 7.77 2.62 -0.07
C ILE A 118 8.67 2.69 1.16
N ASN A 119 9.20 3.88 1.47
CA ASN A 119 9.95 4.07 2.69
C ASN A 119 8.98 4.16 3.87
N PHE A 120 9.26 3.40 4.90
CA PHE A 120 8.46 3.40 6.12
C PHE A 120 9.32 3.13 7.35
N LEU A 121 8.81 3.56 8.50
CA LEU A 121 9.39 3.28 9.81
C LEU A 121 8.33 2.77 10.75
N VAL A 122 8.67 1.76 11.52
CA VAL A 122 7.80 1.22 12.58
C VAL A 122 8.56 1.27 13.90
N TYR A 123 7.91 1.83 14.91
CA TYR A 123 8.44 1.79 16.26
C TYR A 123 7.29 1.74 17.27
N LYS A 124 7.24 0.67 18.06
CA LYS A 124 6.11 0.36 18.95
C LYS A 124 4.80 0.33 18.15
N ASP A 125 3.84 1.14 18.52
CA ASP A 125 2.51 1.25 17.92
C ASP A 125 2.39 2.38 16.87
N THR A 126 3.52 2.95 16.45
CA THR A 126 3.55 4.04 15.46
C THR A 126 4.17 3.57 14.15
N LEU A 127 3.44 3.76 13.07
CA LEU A 127 3.86 3.53 11.70
C LEU A 127 3.95 4.88 10.99
N ILE A 128 5.05 5.11 10.28
CA ILE A 128 5.29 6.30 9.46
C ILE A 128 5.60 5.82 8.05
N GLU A 129 4.86 6.33 7.08
CA GLU A 129 4.98 5.99 5.67
C GLU A 129 5.21 7.24 4.84
N GLU A 130 6.00 7.12 3.78
CA GLU A 130 6.08 8.16 2.76
C GLU A 130 4.81 8.17 1.89
N HIS A 131 4.56 9.31 1.26
CA HIS A 131 3.47 9.44 0.30
C HIS A 131 3.77 8.66 -0.98
N VAL A 132 2.84 7.81 -1.37
CA VAL A 132 2.90 7.07 -2.65
C VAL A 132 2.48 8.01 -3.77
N LEU A 133 3.43 8.45 -4.58
CA LEU A 133 3.17 9.34 -5.71
C LEU A 133 2.35 8.63 -6.79
N GLY A 134 1.34 9.34 -7.32
CA GLY A 134 0.46 8.86 -8.39
C GLY A 134 -0.92 9.52 -8.32
N ILE A 135 -1.79 9.19 -9.26
CA ILE A 135 -3.19 9.64 -9.28
C ILE A 135 -4.01 8.52 -8.62
N PRO A 136 -4.82 8.80 -7.57
CA PRO A 136 -5.73 7.81 -7.01
C PRO A 136 -6.58 7.16 -8.10
N GLY A 137 -6.79 5.84 -8.00
CA GLY A 137 -7.44 5.09 -9.09
C GLY A 137 -8.87 5.55 -9.37
N ASP A 138 -9.63 5.95 -8.36
CA ASP A 138 -10.98 6.52 -8.49
C ASP A 138 -10.94 7.87 -9.24
N GLN A 139 -10.03 8.77 -8.89
CA GLN A 139 -9.82 10.03 -9.58
C GLN A 139 -9.35 9.79 -11.03
N PHE A 140 -8.42 8.86 -11.24
CA PHE A 140 -7.96 8.51 -12.58
C PHE A 140 -9.08 8.02 -13.48
N LEU A 141 -10.00 7.22 -12.96
CA LEU A 141 -11.16 6.72 -13.69
C LEU A 141 -12.08 7.86 -14.18
N VAL A 142 -12.26 8.88 -13.37
CA VAL A 142 -13.16 10.02 -13.69
C VAL A 142 -12.48 11.01 -14.61
N GLU A 143 -11.24 11.39 -14.30
CA GLU A 143 -10.59 12.54 -14.94
C GLU A 143 -9.67 12.16 -16.10
N ASN A 144 -9.03 10.99 -16.06
CA ASN A 144 -7.94 10.65 -16.97
C ASN A 144 -8.26 9.51 -17.95
N LEU A 145 -9.10 8.53 -17.58
CA LEU A 145 -9.30 7.32 -18.39
C LEU A 145 -9.73 7.62 -19.82
N ASN A 146 -10.58 8.63 -20.01
CA ASN A 146 -11.08 9.01 -21.33
C ASN A 146 -10.01 9.65 -22.23
N THR A 147 -8.92 10.15 -21.67
CA THR A 147 -7.81 10.77 -22.40
C THR A 147 -6.70 9.77 -22.75
N VAL A 148 -6.77 8.56 -22.22
CA VAL A 148 -5.80 7.50 -22.47
C VAL A 148 -5.95 7.00 -23.91
N SER A 149 -4.82 6.96 -24.65
CA SER A 149 -4.78 6.41 -26.02
C SER A 149 -5.12 4.92 -26.04
N GLU A 150 -5.50 4.36 -27.19
CA GLU A 150 -5.81 2.94 -27.32
C GLU A 150 -4.60 2.05 -26.97
N SER A 151 -3.38 2.46 -27.34
CA SER A 151 -2.17 1.76 -26.89
C SER A 151 -1.95 1.87 -25.39
N GLY A 152 -2.26 3.02 -24.78
CA GLY A 152 -2.23 3.25 -23.34
C GLY A 152 -3.23 2.37 -22.60
N LYS A 153 -4.46 2.23 -23.12
CA LYS A 153 -5.49 1.34 -22.54
C LYS A 153 -5.04 -0.12 -22.53
N LYS A 154 -4.38 -0.59 -23.59
CA LYS A 154 -3.81 -1.95 -23.62
C LYS A 154 -2.74 -2.15 -22.55
N ARG A 155 -1.85 -1.16 -22.34
CA ARG A 155 -0.80 -1.24 -21.29
C ARG A 155 -1.40 -1.17 -19.90
N LEU A 156 -2.37 -0.29 -19.68
CA LEU A 156 -3.07 -0.19 -18.41
C LEU A 156 -3.87 -1.47 -18.11
N SER A 157 -4.49 -2.09 -19.12
CA SER A 157 -5.15 -3.41 -19.00
C SER A 157 -4.17 -4.51 -18.59
N LYS A 158 -2.99 -4.55 -19.23
CA LYS A 158 -1.91 -5.48 -18.85
C LYS A 158 -1.48 -5.27 -17.40
N GLU A 159 -1.27 -4.02 -16.99
CA GLU A 159 -0.86 -3.70 -15.61
C GLU A 159 -1.95 -4.06 -14.60
N PHE A 160 -3.22 -3.82 -14.92
CA PHE A 160 -4.33 -4.20 -14.04
C PHE A 160 -4.42 -5.72 -13.84
N VAL A 161 -4.21 -6.52 -14.89
CA VAL A 161 -4.12 -8.00 -14.78
C VAL A 161 -2.97 -8.40 -13.85
N LYS A 162 -1.79 -7.79 -14.02
CA LYS A 162 -0.62 -8.06 -13.16
C LYS A 162 -0.85 -7.62 -11.72
N PHE A 163 -1.50 -6.48 -11.52
CA PHE A 163 -1.86 -6.00 -10.18
C PHE A 163 -2.83 -6.94 -9.46
N ASN A 164 -3.88 -7.44 -10.16
CA ASN A 164 -4.78 -8.44 -9.61
C ASN A 164 -4.03 -9.70 -9.16
N GLU A 165 -3.16 -10.23 -10.02
CA GLU A 165 -2.39 -11.42 -9.72
C GLU A 165 -1.45 -11.21 -8.52
N ARG A 166 -0.78 -10.06 -8.46
CA ARG A 166 0.10 -9.66 -7.35
C ARG A 166 -0.65 -9.58 -6.02
N CYS A 167 -1.84 -8.96 -6.02
CA CYS A 167 -2.67 -8.84 -4.81
C CYS A 167 -3.13 -10.21 -4.31
N MET A 168 -3.59 -11.08 -5.21
CA MET A 168 -4.06 -12.42 -4.86
C MET A 168 -2.94 -13.29 -4.29
N ILE A 169 -1.78 -13.35 -4.93
CA ILE A 169 -0.66 -14.20 -4.51
C ILE A 169 -0.15 -13.81 -3.11
N ARG A 170 -0.07 -12.51 -2.83
CA ARG A 170 0.42 -12.01 -1.54
C ARG A 170 -0.67 -11.83 -0.49
N LEU A 171 -1.91 -12.12 -0.83
CA LEU A 171 -3.08 -11.91 0.03
C LEU A 171 -3.21 -10.45 0.51
N LEU A 172 -3.07 -9.50 -0.41
CA LEU A 172 -3.36 -8.09 -0.15
C LEU A 172 -4.81 -7.79 -0.54
N GLY A 173 -5.66 -7.57 0.46
CA GLY A 173 -7.08 -7.36 0.28
C GLY A 173 -7.50 -5.90 0.12
N ASP A 174 -8.78 -5.71 -0.19
CA ASP A 174 -9.50 -4.42 -0.28
C ASP A 174 -8.88 -3.40 -1.25
N MET A 175 -8.27 -3.86 -2.35
CA MET A 175 -7.71 -2.99 -3.38
C MET A 175 -8.81 -2.40 -4.27
N ARG A 176 -9.66 -1.55 -3.67
CA ARG A 176 -10.62 -0.68 -4.37
C ARG A 176 -9.90 0.47 -5.06
N SER A 177 -10.54 1.13 -6.01
CA SER A 177 -9.90 2.19 -6.81
C SER A 177 -9.29 3.33 -5.99
N TYR A 178 -9.76 3.59 -4.78
CA TYR A 178 -9.20 4.61 -3.88
C TYR A 178 -8.10 4.09 -2.93
N ASN A 179 -7.74 2.79 -2.97
CA ASN A 179 -6.67 2.19 -2.16
C ASN A 179 -5.39 1.91 -2.96
N TYR A 180 -5.32 2.40 -4.20
CA TYR A 180 -4.12 2.37 -5.01
C TYR A 180 -4.01 3.62 -5.88
N VAL A 181 -2.81 3.89 -6.37
CA VAL A 181 -2.54 4.99 -7.31
C VAL A 181 -2.09 4.45 -8.65
N ILE A 182 -2.34 5.23 -9.69
CA ILE A 182 -1.83 5.01 -11.05
C ILE A 182 -0.70 5.99 -11.29
N VAL A 183 0.45 5.45 -11.64
CA VAL A 183 1.65 6.20 -12.01
C VAL A 183 1.84 6.08 -13.51
N ALA A 184 1.83 7.21 -14.20
CA ALA A 184 2.16 7.30 -15.62
C ALA A 184 3.62 7.74 -15.77
N SER A 185 4.42 6.95 -16.47
CA SER A 185 5.80 7.28 -16.81
C SER A 185 5.91 7.49 -18.32
N TYR A 186 6.46 8.62 -18.71
CA TYR A 186 6.61 8.99 -20.12
C TYR A 186 8.00 8.59 -20.59
N ASP A 187 8.06 7.72 -21.62
CA ASP A 187 9.29 7.32 -22.29
C ASP A 187 9.14 7.59 -23.79
N PHE A 188 9.79 8.67 -24.28
CA PHE A 188 9.68 9.18 -25.64
C PHE A 188 8.22 9.27 -26.11
N ASP A 189 7.80 8.38 -27.01
CA ASP A 189 6.46 8.36 -27.60
C ASP A 189 5.47 7.41 -26.87
N GLN A 190 5.87 6.87 -25.71
CA GLN A 190 5.09 5.86 -25.00
C GLN A 190 4.84 6.23 -23.56
N VAL A 191 3.63 5.90 -23.10
CA VAL A 191 3.28 6.04 -21.66
C VAL A 191 3.18 4.65 -21.05
N GLU A 192 4.01 4.39 -20.06
CA GLU A 192 3.93 3.20 -19.23
C GLU A 192 3.11 3.50 -17.98
N TYR A 193 2.25 2.55 -17.60
CA TYR A 193 1.41 2.67 -16.42
C TYR A 193 1.82 1.63 -15.38
N ARG A 194 1.83 2.06 -14.12
CA ARG A 194 2.01 1.18 -12.96
C ARG A 194 0.92 1.44 -11.96
N ILE A 195 0.39 0.36 -11.37
CA ILE A 195 -0.57 0.41 -10.27
C ILE A 195 0.18 0.09 -8.99
N ARG A 196 0.13 1.02 -8.02
CA ARG A 196 0.81 0.91 -6.73
C ARG A 196 -0.22 0.94 -5.61
N ALA A 197 -0.23 -0.10 -4.77
CA ALA A 197 -1.01 -0.09 -3.54
C ALA A 197 -0.55 1.03 -2.62
N MET A 198 -1.47 1.63 -1.88
CA MET A 198 -1.17 2.67 -0.89
C MET A 198 -1.84 2.43 0.47
N ASP A 199 -2.66 1.39 0.60
CA ASP A 199 -3.20 0.93 1.87
C ASP A 199 -2.96 -0.57 2.05
N PHE A 200 -2.50 -0.96 3.24
CA PHE A 200 -2.08 -2.32 3.56
C PHE A 200 -2.81 -2.90 4.77
N ASP A 201 -3.89 -2.26 5.23
CA ASP A 201 -4.63 -2.68 6.43
C ASP A 201 -5.35 -4.03 6.28
N GLN A 202 -5.52 -4.51 5.04
CA GLN A 202 -6.14 -5.79 4.72
C GLN A 202 -5.13 -6.86 4.24
N GLN A 203 -3.83 -6.68 4.54
CA GLN A 203 -2.84 -7.71 4.24
C GLN A 203 -3.08 -8.95 5.11
N SER A 204 -3.38 -10.08 4.47
CA SER A 204 -3.60 -11.38 5.12
C SER A 204 -4.61 -11.34 6.29
N PHE A 205 -5.67 -10.53 6.15
CA PHE A 205 -6.61 -10.28 7.24
C PHE A 205 -7.98 -10.91 7.02
N GLU A 206 -8.54 -10.82 5.80
CA GLU A 206 -9.90 -11.27 5.51
C GLU A 206 -10.01 -12.77 5.21
N GLY A 207 -11.18 -13.34 5.55
CA GLY A 207 -11.46 -14.75 5.31
C GLY A 207 -11.99 -15.05 3.91
N ASN A 208 -12.62 -14.08 3.25
CA ASN A 208 -13.19 -14.26 1.93
C ASN A 208 -12.12 -14.06 0.85
N LEU A 209 -11.83 -15.09 0.07
CA LEU A 209 -10.83 -15.04 -0.99
C LEU A 209 -11.08 -13.92 -2.03
N LYS A 210 -12.35 -13.59 -2.31
CA LYS A 210 -12.70 -12.55 -3.30
C LYS A 210 -12.16 -11.17 -2.94
N VAL A 211 -11.93 -10.90 -1.65
CA VAL A 211 -11.37 -9.61 -1.19
C VAL A 211 -9.95 -9.36 -1.71
N TYR A 212 -9.22 -10.43 -2.03
CA TYR A 212 -7.85 -10.38 -2.56
C TYR A 212 -7.77 -10.23 -4.09
N PHE A 213 -8.91 -10.11 -4.75
CA PHE A 213 -9.00 -9.87 -6.18
C PHE A 213 -9.58 -8.47 -6.44
N PRO A 214 -8.76 -7.48 -6.80
CA PRO A 214 -9.23 -6.13 -7.16
C PRO A 214 -10.38 -6.12 -8.17
N GLN A 215 -10.41 -7.05 -9.09
CA GLN A 215 -11.45 -7.16 -10.13
C GLN A 215 -12.87 -7.39 -9.60
N TYR A 216 -13.04 -7.85 -8.36
CA TYR A 216 -14.38 -8.11 -7.80
C TYR A 216 -14.99 -6.89 -7.10
N PHE A 217 -14.24 -5.81 -6.94
CA PHE A 217 -14.79 -4.57 -6.42
C PHE A 217 -15.49 -3.78 -7.53
N LYS A 218 -16.72 -3.33 -7.25
CA LYS A 218 -17.53 -2.57 -8.22
C LYS A 218 -16.85 -1.29 -8.69
N GLU A 219 -16.06 -0.67 -7.83
CA GLU A 219 -15.29 0.55 -8.13
C GLU A 219 -14.25 0.32 -9.24
N ASN A 220 -13.78 -0.92 -9.40
CA ASN A 220 -12.80 -1.31 -10.41
C ASN A 220 -13.45 -1.79 -11.72
N TYR A 221 -14.77 -1.81 -11.81
CA TYR A 221 -15.47 -2.30 -13.01
C TYR A 221 -14.99 -1.66 -14.32
N PRO A 222 -14.71 -0.34 -14.40
CA PRO A 222 -14.19 0.25 -15.64
C PRO A 222 -12.85 -0.36 -16.09
N PHE A 223 -11.95 -0.72 -15.14
CA PHE A 223 -10.72 -1.43 -15.47
C PHE A 223 -10.99 -2.86 -15.95
N VAL A 224 -11.91 -3.57 -15.29
CA VAL A 224 -12.30 -4.94 -15.68
C VAL A 224 -12.86 -4.93 -17.10
N LYS A 225 -13.75 -3.98 -17.41
CA LYS A 225 -14.29 -3.80 -18.77
C LYS A 225 -13.18 -3.50 -19.76
N MET A 226 -12.26 -2.60 -19.43
CA MET A 226 -11.13 -2.26 -20.30
C MET A 226 -10.24 -3.47 -20.58
N VAL A 227 -10.00 -4.35 -19.61
CA VAL A 227 -9.28 -5.62 -19.83
C VAL A 227 -10.03 -6.49 -20.82
N SER A 228 -11.33 -6.67 -20.64
CA SER A 228 -12.18 -7.47 -21.55
C SER A 228 -12.20 -6.93 -22.98
N ASP A 229 -12.22 -5.58 -23.12
CA ASP A 229 -12.30 -4.93 -24.43
C ASP A 229 -10.94 -4.95 -25.18
N ASN A 230 -9.81 -5.00 -24.48
CA ASN A 230 -8.48 -4.82 -25.06
C ASN A 230 -7.59 -6.07 -25.08
N LEU A 231 -7.90 -7.12 -24.30
CA LEU A 231 -7.05 -8.30 -24.17
C LEU A 231 -7.83 -9.59 -24.45
N GLN A 232 -7.16 -10.53 -25.10
CA GLN A 232 -7.64 -11.91 -25.27
C GLN A 232 -7.29 -12.75 -24.04
N ASN A 233 -8.03 -13.84 -23.78
CA ASN A 233 -7.84 -14.69 -22.62
C ASN A 233 -6.41 -15.26 -22.54
N GLU A 234 -5.83 -15.62 -23.67
CA GLU A 234 -4.46 -16.15 -23.75
C GLU A 234 -3.45 -15.09 -23.27
N SER A 235 -3.66 -13.81 -23.64
CA SER A 235 -2.81 -12.70 -23.18
C SER A 235 -2.96 -12.47 -21.69
N VAL A 236 -4.18 -12.55 -21.15
CA VAL A 236 -4.44 -12.42 -19.72
C VAL A 236 -3.68 -13.51 -18.94
N GLU A 237 -3.78 -14.78 -19.37
CA GLU A 237 -3.06 -15.87 -18.70
C GLU A 237 -1.53 -15.75 -18.85
N GLN A 238 -1.04 -15.22 -19.96
CA GLN A 238 0.39 -14.94 -20.12
C GLN A 238 0.85 -13.86 -19.13
N TYR A 239 0.10 -12.76 -18.97
CA TYR A 239 0.49 -11.68 -18.04
C TYR A 239 0.44 -12.13 -16.58
N LYS A 240 -0.49 -13.00 -16.20
CA LYS A 240 -0.49 -13.65 -14.89
C LYS A 240 0.78 -14.48 -14.68
N LYS A 241 1.17 -15.31 -15.67
CA LYS A 241 2.41 -16.12 -15.60
C LYS A 241 3.66 -15.25 -15.52
N GLU A 242 3.70 -14.12 -16.26
CA GLU A 242 4.80 -13.14 -16.16
C GLU A 242 4.92 -12.58 -14.74
N GLU A 243 3.79 -12.19 -14.12
CA GLU A 243 3.81 -11.64 -12.77
C GLU A 243 4.21 -12.70 -11.73
N ARG A 244 3.68 -13.94 -11.81
CA ARG A 244 4.11 -15.05 -10.96
C ARG A 244 5.62 -15.29 -11.06
N SER A 245 6.17 -15.28 -12.26
CA SER A 245 7.60 -15.45 -12.51
C SER A 245 8.43 -14.30 -11.93
N ALA A 246 7.92 -13.08 -11.99
CA ALA A 246 8.56 -11.90 -11.40
C ALA A 246 8.58 -11.98 -9.86
N ILE A 247 7.46 -12.35 -9.25
CA ILE A 247 7.35 -12.57 -7.81
C ILE A 247 8.27 -13.71 -7.38
N ALA A 248 8.26 -14.85 -8.07
CA ALA A 248 9.13 -16.00 -7.78
C ALA A 248 10.62 -15.62 -7.79
N ARG A 249 11.03 -14.77 -8.73
CA ARG A 249 12.42 -14.28 -8.80
C ARG A 249 12.79 -13.42 -7.59
N ARG A 250 11.88 -12.53 -7.16
CA ARG A 250 12.09 -11.68 -5.99
C ARG A 250 12.11 -12.49 -4.69
N LEU A 251 11.22 -13.48 -4.54
CA LEU A 251 11.20 -14.41 -3.41
C LEU A 251 12.56 -15.13 -3.29
N ARG A 252 13.09 -15.66 -4.39
CA ARG A 252 14.40 -16.31 -4.41
C ARG A 252 15.55 -15.35 -4.09
N GLY A 253 15.47 -14.09 -4.56
CA GLY A 253 16.48 -13.06 -4.28
C GLY A 253 16.48 -12.55 -2.84
N SER A 254 15.39 -12.81 -2.09
CA SER A 254 15.20 -12.33 -0.70
C SER A 254 14.82 -13.47 0.24
N GLN A 255 15.33 -14.67 0.00
CA GLN A 255 14.88 -15.91 0.64
C GLN A 255 14.99 -15.86 2.19
N GLU A 256 16.09 -15.35 2.71
CA GLU A 256 16.29 -15.21 4.15
C GLU A 256 15.25 -14.27 4.76
N ARG A 257 15.14 -13.06 4.22
CA ARG A 257 14.20 -12.04 4.72
C ARG A 257 12.73 -12.51 4.65
N ILE A 258 12.33 -13.18 3.57
CA ILE A 258 10.94 -13.67 3.45
C ILE A 258 10.69 -14.86 4.39
N SER A 259 11.68 -15.73 4.64
CA SER A 259 11.56 -16.82 5.59
C SER A 259 11.37 -16.29 7.03
N ASP A 260 12.14 -15.30 7.42
CA ASP A 260 11.99 -14.64 8.73
C ASP A 260 10.63 -13.95 8.85
N LEU A 261 10.20 -13.24 7.80
CA LEU A 261 8.90 -12.59 7.78
C LEU A 261 7.74 -13.59 7.92
N LEU A 262 7.78 -14.69 7.18
CA LEU A 262 6.77 -15.76 7.27
C LEU A 262 6.78 -16.44 8.65
N ALA A 263 7.96 -16.62 9.27
CA ALA A 263 8.07 -17.13 10.62
C ALA A 263 7.44 -16.18 11.65
N CYS A 264 7.64 -14.87 11.51
CA CYS A 264 6.95 -13.86 12.34
C CYS A 264 5.43 -13.94 12.12
N MET A 265 4.96 -13.91 10.88
CA MET A 265 3.53 -13.97 10.54
C MET A 265 2.85 -15.26 11.01
N LYS A 266 3.56 -16.38 11.04
CA LYS A 266 3.07 -17.66 11.56
C LYS A 266 2.81 -17.60 13.07
N ASN A 267 3.65 -16.89 13.83
CA ASN A 267 3.56 -16.80 15.28
C ASN A 267 2.67 -15.63 15.76
N ASP A 268 2.26 -14.75 14.84
CA ASP A 268 1.45 -13.58 15.16
C ASP A 268 -0.05 -13.82 14.91
N LYS A 269 -0.87 -13.11 15.68
CA LYS A 269 -2.34 -13.15 15.57
C LYS A 269 -2.82 -12.06 14.61
N ILE A 270 -2.66 -12.27 13.30
CA ILE A 270 -3.05 -11.30 12.27
C ILE A 270 -4.57 -11.24 12.11
N SER A 271 -5.26 -12.37 12.22
CA SER A 271 -6.70 -12.47 11.96
C SER A 271 -7.42 -13.38 12.95
N THR A 272 -8.73 -13.51 12.80
CA THR A 272 -9.55 -14.37 13.67
C THR A 272 -9.56 -15.82 13.19
N PRO A 273 -9.72 -16.82 14.09
CA PRO A 273 -9.80 -18.23 13.69
C PRO A 273 -10.89 -18.51 12.62
N LYS A 274 -12.02 -17.82 12.70
CA LYS A 274 -13.12 -17.95 11.74
C LYS A 274 -12.69 -17.52 10.33
N LYS A 275 -11.97 -16.39 10.21
CA LYS A 275 -11.46 -15.89 8.92
C LYS A 275 -10.37 -16.81 8.36
N ILE A 276 -9.49 -17.33 9.22
CA ILE A 276 -8.45 -18.30 8.82
C ILE A 276 -9.10 -19.55 8.25
N GLU A 277 -10.11 -20.12 8.97
CA GLU A 277 -10.83 -21.31 8.50
C GLU A 277 -11.52 -21.09 7.15
N GLN A 278 -12.17 -19.94 6.97
CA GLN A 278 -12.83 -19.59 5.72
C GLN A 278 -11.80 -19.47 4.57
N LEU A 279 -10.71 -18.71 4.76
CA LEU A 279 -9.74 -18.44 3.71
C LEU A 279 -9.04 -19.72 3.23
N LYS A 280 -8.64 -20.60 4.15
CA LYS A 280 -8.00 -21.85 3.75
C LYS A 280 -8.92 -22.77 2.95
N MET A 281 -10.23 -22.78 3.26
CA MET A 281 -11.22 -23.54 2.51
C MET A 281 -11.48 -22.92 1.14
N ASP A 282 -11.65 -21.59 1.07
CA ASP A 282 -11.81 -20.87 -0.20
C ASP A 282 -10.60 -21.09 -1.12
N LEU A 283 -9.37 -21.05 -0.56
CA LEU A 283 -8.14 -21.32 -1.31
C LEU A 283 -8.02 -22.78 -1.75
N TYR A 284 -8.40 -23.73 -0.89
CA TYR A 284 -8.47 -25.14 -1.30
C TYR A 284 -9.44 -25.32 -2.45
N ASP A 285 -10.63 -24.78 -2.41
CA ASP A 285 -11.64 -24.88 -3.46
C ASP A 285 -11.16 -24.22 -4.76
N TYR A 286 -10.37 -23.15 -4.66
CA TYR A 286 -9.80 -22.45 -5.82
C TYR A 286 -8.62 -23.17 -6.46
N THR A 287 -7.75 -23.81 -5.67
CA THR A 287 -6.47 -24.39 -6.12
C THR A 287 -6.49 -25.91 -6.19
N LEU A 288 -7.38 -26.57 -5.44
CA LEU A 288 -7.44 -28.01 -5.17
C LEU A 288 -6.19 -28.54 -4.43
N ASP A 289 -5.41 -27.66 -3.83
CA ASP A 289 -4.21 -28.02 -3.06
C ASP A 289 -4.57 -28.30 -1.59
N MET A 290 -4.30 -29.54 -1.15
CA MET A 290 -4.59 -30.02 0.19
C MET A 290 -3.75 -29.33 1.30
N ASP A 291 -2.64 -28.71 0.95
CA ASP A 291 -1.77 -28.08 1.92
C ASP A 291 -2.42 -26.86 2.57
N PHE A 292 -3.33 -26.16 1.85
CA PHE A 292 -4.13 -25.09 2.45
C PHE A 292 -4.98 -25.57 3.63
N LYS A 293 -5.54 -26.79 3.58
CA LYS A 293 -6.36 -27.34 4.70
C LYS A 293 -5.57 -27.57 5.98
N LYS A 294 -4.25 -27.73 5.88
CA LYS A 294 -3.36 -27.97 7.02
C LYS A 294 -2.97 -26.67 7.76
N CYS A 295 -3.23 -25.51 7.15
CA CYS A 295 -2.88 -24.21 7.71
C CYS A 295 -3.74 -23.86 8.93
N ASN A 296 -3.12 -23.24 9.94
CA ASN A 296 -3.77 -22.76 11.17
C ASN A 296 -3.58 -21.27 11.41
N THR A 297 -2.72 -20.61 10.63
CA THR A 297 -2.44 -19.17 10.73
C THR A 297 -2.40 -18.53 9.37
N MET A 298 -2.56 -17.19 9.30
CA MET A 298 -2.47 -16.44 8.05
C MET A 298 -1.05 -16.52 7.44
N GLY A 299 -0.01 -16.58 8.27
CA GLY A 299 1.37 -16.77 7.80
C GLY A 299 1.58 -18.13 7.12
N GLU A 300 0.98 -19.21 7.65
CA GLU A 300 1.02 -20.54 6.99
C GLU A 300 0.25 -20.53 5.66
N ILE A 301 -0.92 -19.90 5.60
CA ILE A 301 -1.69 -19.76 4.35
C ILE A 301 -0.87 -18.99 3.30
N LEU A 302 -0.23 -17.88 3.69
CA LEU A 302 0.59 -17.09 2.77
C LEU A 302 1.81 -17.88 2.27
N LYS A 303 2.46 -18.65 3.15
CA LYS A 303 3.57 -19.55 2.76
C LYS A 303 3.12 -20.52 1.67
N VAL A 304 2.01 -21.24 1.90
CA VAL A 304 1.45 -22.20 0.91
C VAL A 304 1.05 -21.48 -0.39
N ALA A 305 0.48 -20.27 -0.31
CA ALA A 305 0.15 -19.48 -1.49
C ALA A 305 1.39 -19.15 -2.35
N PHE A 306 2.50 -18.77 -1.72
CA PHE A 306 3.76 -18.56 -2.44
C PHE A 306 4.33 -19.86 -3.04
N GLU A 307 4.30 -20.96 -2.30
CA GLU A 307 4.77 -22.26 -2.76
C GLU A 307 3.96 -22.72 -3.98
N PHE A 308 2.64 -22.62 -3.93
CA PHE A 308 1.75 -23.02 -5.01
C PHE A 308 1.89 -22.12 -6.26
N HIS A 309 1.77 -20.80 -6.11
CA HIS A 309 1.73 -19.89 -7.27
C HIS A 309 3.09 -19.60 -7.89
N CYS A 310 4.17 -19.69 -7.10
CA CYS A 310 5.52 -19.30 -7.51
C CYS A 310 6.48 -20.47 -7.67
N ASN A 311 6.05 -21.70 -7.41
CA ASN A 311 6.91 -22.91 -7.41
C ASN A 311 8.20 -22.69 -6.59
N THR A 312 8.05 -22.11 -5.40
CA THR A 312 9.13 -21.84 -4.46
C THR A 312 8.91 -22.68 -3.21
N THR A 313 9.97 -23.16 -2.60
CA THR A 313 9.91 -23.88 -1.31
C THR A 313 10.59 -23.04 -0.24
N PHE A 314 9.97 -22.93 0.93
CA PHE A 314 10.55 -22.27 2.09
C PHE A 314 10.88 -23.33 3.16
N PRO A 315 12.00 -23.15 3.85
CA PRO A 315 12.41 -24.07 4.91
C PRO A 315 11.40 -24.15 6.07
#